data_08f3985f7351dd386de6bf466cb728c3
#
_entry.id   08f3985f7351dd386de6bf466cb728c3
#
_cell.length_a   1.000
_cell.length_b   1.000
_cell.length_c   1.000
_cell.angle_alpha   90.00
_cell.angle_beta   90.00
_cell.angle_gamma   90.00
#
_symmetry.space_group_name_H-M   'P 1'
#
loop_
_entity.id
_entity.type
_entity.pdbx_description
1 polymer ?
#
loop_
_entity_poly.entity_id
_entity_poly.type
_entity_poly.pdbx_seq_one_letter_code
_entity_poly.pdbx_strand_id
1 'polypeptide(L)'
;MFAGATLWLASPPARADLVTAVAVVVNESVITLGEIQNLVGRAAPTVATKYSDDRAGFTQEMTKLHDEAIEGLVEDKLVLHAFATSGYVTNVLEAFIDDDIQRMIKEKYYGDRARLIQSLHAQGLTYEMFRRQQREQIIIQFMNSQNISNPHKILISPLKIEQYYQTHKDEFKMEDQIKLRMIVLPKSPESDPASVRKLGEEILRKVDSGVPFAEMASVNSSGSQRAEGGDRGWVDRTYLKPKLAAIAFALKPGQHSGVIEEPEACYLLMVDDATPSHVKEMKEVRDDIERTLRNKENVRLRQLWIDRLKRKSYINYY
;
A
#
# COMPACT_ATOMS: atom_id res chain seq x y z
N MET A 1 13.81 54.23 51.77
CA MET A 1 13.20 54.27 50.46
C MET A 1 13.64 53.04 49.67
N PHE A 2 12.80 52.03 49.61
CA PHE A 2 13.06 50.86 48.75
C PHE A 2 12.08 50.89 47.59
N ALA A 3 12.62 51.04 46.35
CA ALA A 3 11.86 50.99 45.13
C ALA A 3 11.76 49.55 44.69
N GLY A 4 10.52 48.97 44.76
CA GLY A 4 10.22 47.67 44.20
C GLY A 4 10.01 47.73 42.68
N ALA A 5 10.89 47.08 41.94
CA ALA A 5 10.75 46.91 40.50
C ALA A 5 9.86 45.68 40.26
N THR A 6 8.65 45.90 39.80
CA THR A 6 7.71 44.84 39.33
C THR A 6 8.16 44.41 37.93
N LEU A 7 8.77 43.22 37.82
CA LEU A 7 8.97 42.57 36.51
C LEU A 7 7.61 42.06 35.98
N TRP A 8 7.14 42.63 34.91
CA TRP A 8 6.07 42.05 34.10
C TRP A 8 6.64 40.91 33.28
N LEU A 9 6.35 39.69 33.68
CA LEU A 9 6.57 38.51 32.87
C LEU A 9 5.52 38.52 31.75
N ALA A 10 5.94 38.90 30.55
CA ALA A 10 5.13 38.72 29.34
C ALA A 10 4.99 37.23 29.09
N SER A 11 3.79 36.68 29.28
CA SER A 11 3.46 35.33 28.88
C SER A 11 3.61 35.20 27.38
N PRO A 12 4.25 34.13 26.87
CA PRO A 12 4.33 33.92 25.42
C PRO A 12 2.89 33.75 24.87
N PRO A 13 2.58 34.27 23.69
CA PRO A 13 1.27 34.09 23.07
C PRO A 13 0.98 32.60 22.93
N ALA A 14 -0.20 32.23 23.41
CA ALA A 14 -0.66 30.85 23.42
C ALA A 14 -0.73 30.29 21.99
N ARG A 15 -0.29 29.05 21.80
CA ARG A 15 -0.40 28.26 20.56
C ARG A 15 -1.83 28.18 19.97
N ALA A 16 -2.84 28.73 20.66
CA ALA A 16 -4.23 28.75 20.25
C ALA A 16 -4.49 29.60 18.98
N ASP A 17 -3.70 30.65 18.73
CA ASP A 17 -3.93 31.57 17.59
C ASP A 17 -3.62 30.95 16.23
N LEU A 18 -2.67 30.00 16.15
CA LEU A 18 -2.29 29.35 14.89
C LEU A 18 -3.35 28.31 14.43
N VAL A 19 -4.06 27.69 15.35
CA VAL A 19 -5.05 26.63 15.01
C VAL A 19 -6.29 27.22 14.34
N THR A 20 -6.63 28.47 14.63
CA THR A 20 -7.78 29.20 14.09
C THR A 20 -7.46 30.09 12.89
N ALA A 21 -6.18 30.22 12.51
CA ALA A 21 -5.82 31.03 11.35
C ALA A 21 -6.43 30.46 10.07
N VAL A 22 -7.03 31.35 9.28
CA VAL A 22 -7.64 31.01 7.99
C VAL A 22 -6.53 30.71 6.98
N ALA A 23 -6.61 29.56 6.33
CA ALA A 23 -5.70 29.17 5.26
C ALA A 23 -6.36 29.34 3.88
N VAL A 24 -7.63 28.90 3.74
CA VAL A 24 -8.36 29.01 2.48
C VAL A 24 -9.82 29.36 2.77
N VAL A 25 -10.40 30.19 1.92
CA VAL A 25 -11.84 30.44 1.87
C VAL A 25 -12.42 29.84 0.60
N VAL A 26 -13.44 28.99 0.72
CA VAL A 26 -14.16 28.36 -0.38
C VAL A 26 -15.64 28.72 -0.27
N ASN A 27 -16.11 29.64 -1.12
CA ASN A 27 -17.42 30.24 -1.01
C ASN A 27 -17.68 30.81 0.40
N GLU A 28 -18.61 30.23 1.15
CA GLU A 28 -18.98 30.64 2.53
C GLU A 28 -18.23 29.79 3.59
N SER A 29 -17.39 28.84 3.16
CA SER A 29 -16.70 27.92 4.05
C SER A 29 -15.24 28.34 4.24
N VAL A 30 -14.74 28.17 5.47
CA VAL A 30 -13.34 28.44 5.84
C VAL A 30 -12.62 27.11 6.07
N ILE A 31 -11.38 27.04 5.58
CA ILE A 31 -10.42 25.98 5.92
C ILE A 31 -9.34 26.62 6.77
N THR A 32 -9.08 26.05 7.94
CA THR A 32 -8.12 26.55 8.91
C THR A 32 -6.77 25.81 8.81
N LEU A 33 -5.71 26.46 9.25
CA LEU A 33 -4.40 25.81 9.38
C LEU A 33 -4.46 24.58 10.30
N GLY A 34 -5.31 24.62 11.33
CA GLY A 34 -5.52 23.48 12.22
C GLY A 34 -6.11 22.26 11.53
N GLU A 35 -7.06 22.43 10.60
CA GLU A 35 -7.62 21.33 9.81
C GLU A 35 -6.55 20.69 8.92
N ILE A 36 -5.72 21.50 8.27
CA ILE A 36 -4.59 21.03 7.43
C ILE A 36 -3.59 20.27 8.28
N GLN A 37 -3.14 20.86 9.41
CA GLN A 37 -2.17 20.25 10.32
C GLN A 37 -2.67 18.91 10.88
N ASN A 38 -3.96 18.78 11.17
CA ASN A 38 -4.56 17.53 11.63
C ASN A 38 -4.48 16.42 10.57
N LEU A 39 -4.70 16.75 9.30
CA LEU A 39 -4.58 15.77 8.20
C LEU A 39 -3.13 15.37 7.98
N VAL A 40 -2.23 16.33 7.86
CA VAL A 40 -0.80 16.12 7.68
C VAL A 40 -0.20 15.34 8.87
N GLY A 41 -0.58 15.71 10.09
CA GLY A 41 -0.09 15.07 11.31
C GLY A 41 -0.43 13.58 11.43
N ARG A 42 -1.55 13.13 10.85
CA ARG A 42 -1.90 11.70 10.81
C ARG A 42 -1.00 10.88 9.89
N ALA A 43 -0.55 11.46 8.79
CA ALA A 43 0.30 10.78 7.80
C ALA A 43 1.80 10.95 8.09
N ALA A 44 2.20 12.01 8.80
CA ALA A 44 3.59 12.34 9.10
C ALA A 44 4.42 11.20 9.71
N PRO A 45 3.93 10.36 10.66
CA PRO A 45 4.69 9.24 11.19
C PRO A 45 5.08 8.20 10.12
N THR A 46 4.19 7.92 9.17
CA THR A 46 4.44 6.99 8.06
C THR A 46 5.52 7.54 7.13
N VAL A 47 5.45 8.84 6.82
CA VAL A 47 6.46 9.52 6.01
C VAL A 47 7.81 9.53 6.74
N ALA A 48 7.83 9.82 8.05
CA ALA A 48 9.05 9.82 8.85
C ALA A 48 9.74 8.45 8.87
N THR A 49 8.97 7.36 8.97
CA THR A 49 9.52 6.00 8.91
C THR A 49 10.10 5.68 7.54
N LYS A 50 9.43 6.08 6.45
CA LYS A 50 9.87 5.81 5.07
C LYS A 50 11.15 6.55 4.70
N TYR A 51 11.34 7.75 5.24
CA TYR A 51 12.47 8.65 4.92
C TYR A 51 13.37 8.87 6.13
N SER A 52 13.57 7.87 7.00
CA SER A 52 14.36 7.96 8.24
C SER A 52 15.77 8.49 8.01
N ASP A 53 16.40 8.12 6.90
CA ASP A 53 17.78 8.46 6.54
C ASP A 53 17.89 9.47 5.39
N ASP A 54 16.75 9.96 4.88
CA ASP A 54 16.68 10.94 3.78
C ASP A 54 15.89 12.20 4.18
N ARG A 55 16.59 13.17 4.76
CA ARG A 55 15.98 14.45 5.18
C ARG A 55 15.41 15.26 4.01
N ALA A 56 16.04 15.20 2.84
CA ALA A 56 15.58 15.95 1.67
C ALA A 56 14.28 15.35 1.12
N GLY A 57 14.23 14.03 0.95
CA GLY A 57 13.04 13.28 0.57
C GLY A 57 11.90 13.45 1.57
N PHE A 58 12.20 13.43 2.89
CA PHE A 58 11.21 13.72 3.92
C PHE A 58 10.58 15.11 3.74
N THR A 59 11.40 16.16 3.57
CA THR A 59 10.89 17.52 3.41
C THR A 59 10.04 17.66 2.15
N GLN A 60 10.48 17.08 1.05
CA GLN A 60 9.74 17.11 -0.21
C GLN A 60 8.37 16.39 -0.09
N GLU A 61 8.37 15.20 0.51
CA GLU A 61 7.12 14.45 0.70
C GLU A 61 6.16 15.14 1.68
N MET A 62 6.68 15.77 2.74
CA MET A 62 5.87 16.57 3.67
C MET A 62 5.24 17.80 3.00
N THR A 63 5.98 18.50 2.12
CA THR A 63 5.43 19.61 1.34
C THR A 63 4.31 19.13 0.42
N LYS A 64 4.54 18.05 -0.31
CA LYS A 64 3.53 17.44 -1.18
C LYS A 64 2.27 17.03 -0.40
N LEU A 65 2.46 16.38 0.76
CA LEU A 65 1.36 15.98 1.64
C LEU A 65 0.55 17.19 2.14
N HIS A 66 1.23 18.31 2.42
CA HIS A 66 0.58 19.56 2.83
C HIS A 66 -0.30 20.13 1.68
N ASP A 67 0.23 20.17 0.46
CA ASP A 67 -0.49 20.65 -0.71
C ASP A 67 -1.68 19.74 -1.04
N GLU A 68 -1.49 18.42 -0.99
CA GLU A 68 -2.57 17.45 -1.17
C GLU A 68 -3.67 17.57 -0.10
N ALA A 69 -3.31 17.86 1.15
CA ALA A 69 -4.27 18.09 2.23
C ALA A 69 -5.12 19.35 1.98
N ILE A 70 -4.49 20.44 1.52
CA ILE A 70 -5.20 21.69 1.17
C ILE A 70 -6.17 21.43 0.02
N GLU A 71 -5.70 20.85 -1.07
CA GLU A 71 -6.55 20.56 -2.24
C GLU A 71 -7.70 19.63 -1.89
N GLY A 72 -7.46 18.57 -1.08
CA GLY A 72 -8.50 17.67 -0.61
C GLY A 72 -9.58 18.39 0.19
N LEU A 73 -9.19 19.27 1.13
CA LEU A 73 -10.15 20.06 1.91
C LEU A 73 -10.93 21.06 1.03
N VAL A 74 -10.28 21.69 0.07
CA VAL A 74 -10.96 22.56 -0.91
C VAL A 74 -11.99 21.78 -1.71
N GLU A 75 -11.63 20.60 -2.24
CA GLU A 75 -12.56 19.74 -2.96
C GLU A 75 -13.75 19.31 -2.10
N ASP A 76 -13.52 18.95 -0.85
CA ASP A 76 -14.57 18.56 0.10
C ASP A 76 -15.55 19.73 0.34
N LYS A 77 -15.05 20.96 0.57
CA LYS A 77 -15.91 22.14 0.74
C LYS A 77 -16.70 22.47 -0.52
N LEU A 78 -16.11 22.29 -1.71
CA LEU A 78 -16.81 22.44 -2.99
C LEU A 78 -17.96 21.44 -3.15
N VAL A 79 -17.72 20.17 -2.81
CA VAL A 79 -18.72 19.11 -2.87
C VAL A 79 -19.87 19.36 -1.88
N LEU A 80 -19.55 19.77 -0.65
CA LEU A 80 -20.54 20.11 0.38
C LEU A 80 -21.39 21.31 -0.06
N HIS A 81 -20.78 22.34 -0.64
CA HIS A 81 -21.51 23.49 -1.18
C HIS A 81 -22.41 23.07 -2.35
N ALA A 82 -21.92 22.25 -3.27
CA ALA A 82 -22.72 21.72 -4.37
C ALA A 82 -23.94 20.91 -3.88
N PHE A 83 -23.79 20.13 -2.80
CA PHE A 83 -24.90 19.44 -2.17
C PHE A 83 -25.91 20.44 -1.58
N ALA A 84 -25.47 21.43 -0.82
CA ALA A 84 -26.30 22.42 -0.18
C ALA A 84 -27.16 23.24 -1.19
N THR A 85 -26.62 23.48 -2.39
CA THR A 85 -27.27 24.25 -3.47
C THR A 85 -28.05 23.41 -4.47
N SER A 86 -28.00 22.06 -4.37
CA SER A 86 -28.61 21.14 -5.34
C SER A 86 -30.10 20.87 -5.13
N GLY A 87 -30.65 21.27 -3.98
CA GLY A 87 -32.07 21.01 -3.63
C GLY A 87 -32.37 19.56 -3.25
N TYR A 88 -31.37 18.75 -2.93
CA TYR A 88 -31.60 17.38 -2.44
C TYR A 88 -32.42 17.39 -1.14
N VAL A 89 -33.31 16.40 -1.00
CA VAL A 89 -34.12 16.21 0.21
C VAL A 89 -33.23 15.64 1.32
N THR A 90 -33.04 16.38 2.39
CA THR A 90 -32.09 16.03 3.48
C THR A 90 -32.61 14.96 4.44
N ASN A 91 -33.94 14.80 4.59
CA ASN A 91 -34.53 13.91 5.60
C ASN A 91 -34.09 12.44 5.46
N VAL A 92 -34.03 11.94 4.22
CA VAL A 92 -33.58 10.56 3.94
C VAL A 92 -32.09 10.41 4.29
N LEU A 93 -31.30 11.46 4.01
CA LEU A 93 -29.88 11.47 4.31
C LEU A 93 -29.62 11.49 5.82
N GLU A 94 -30.37 12.28 6.60
CA GLU A 94 -30.21 12.32 8.06
C GLU A 94 -30.55 10.97 8.70
N ALA A 95 -31.61 10.27 8.24
CA ALA A 95 -31.92 8.93 8.70
C ALA A 95 -30.77 7.94 8.38
N PHE A 96 -30.19 8.04 7.19
CA PHE A 96 -29.05 7.20 6.80
C PHE A 96 -27.81 7.47 7.66
N ILE A 97 -27.53 8.73 8.02
CA ILE A 97 -26.43 9.12 8.91
C ILE A 97 -26.62 8.51 10.31
N ASP A 98 -27.82 8.61 10.84
CA ASP A 98 -28.12 8.05 12.15
C ASP A 98 -28.02 6.53 12.16
N ASP A 99 -28.49 5.85 11.12
CA ASP A 99 -28.34 4.39 10.94
C ASP A 99 -26.85 3.98 10.82
N ASP A 100 -26.04 4.74 10.09
CA ASP A 100 -24.61 4.46 9.94
C ASP A 100 -23.86 4.62 11.27
N ILE A 101 -24.18 5.67 12.05
CA ILE A 101 -23.61 5.85 13.38
C ILE A 101 -24.03 4.70 14.32
N GLN A 102 -25.31 4.28 14.27
CA GLN A 102 -25.78 3.15 15.09
C GLN A 102 -25.07 1.84 14.72
N ARG A 103 -24.85 1.59 13.42
CA ARG A 103 -24.09 0.44 12.93
C ARG A 103 -22.66 0.49 13.44
N MET A 104 -21.99 1.64 13.34
CA MET A 104 -20.64 1.84 13.88
C MET A 104 -20.58 1.57 15.39
N ILE A 105 -21.54 2.07 16.17
CA ILE A 105 -21.64 1.81 17.61
C ILE A 105 -21.76 0.30 17.85
N LYS A 106 -22.60 -0.39 17.11
CA LYS A 106 -22.81 -1.83 17.24
C LYS A 106 -21.53 -2.63 16.93
N GLU A 107 -20.87 -2.30 15.82
CA GLU A 107 -19.71 -3.06 15.31
C GLU A 107 -18.42 -2.77 16.06
N LYS A 108 -18.12 -1.49 16.35
CA LYS A 108 -16.84 -1.07 16.92
C LYS A 108 -16.87 -0.88 18.44
N TYR A 109 -18.06 -0.59 18.99
CA TYR A 109 -18.22 -0.29 20.42
C TYR A 109 -19.19 -1.25 21.12
N TYR A 110 -19.50 -2.40 20.48
CA TYR A 110 -20.34 -3.46 21.05
C TYR A 110 -21.74 -2.96 21.46
N GLY A 111 -22.30 -1.98 20.75
CA GLY A 111 -23.60 -1.37 21.06
C GLY A 111 -23.57 -0.32 22.17
N ASP A 112 -22.41 -0.05 22.76
CA ASP A 112 -22.26 0.86 23.89
C ASP A 112 -21.90 2.29 23.41
N ARG A 113 -22.89 3.18 23.42
CA ARG A 113 -22.71 4.59 23.05
C ARG A 113 -21.77 5.34 24.02
N ALA A 114 -21.72 4.96 25.30
CA ALA A 114 -20.85 5.63 26.27
C ALA A 114 -19.37 5.38 25.95
N ARG A 115 -19.02 4.20 25.46
CA ARG A 115 -17.67 3.90 24.97
C ARG A 115 -17.28 4.75 23.76
N LEU A 116 -18.20 4.97 22.83
CA LEU A 116 -17.96 5.90 21.72
C LEU A 116 -17.67 7.31 22.25
N ILE A 117 -18.51 7.83 23.15
CA ILE A 117 -18.35 9.17 23.72
C ILE A 117 -17.01 9.29 24.46
N GLN A 118 -16.64 8.29 25.25
CA GLN A 118 -15.34 8.25 25.93
C GLN A 118 -14.16 8.27 24.94
N SER A 119 -14.25 7.49 23.88
CA SER A 119 -13.23 7.47 22.82
C SER A 119 -13.12 8.81 22.10
N LEU A 120 -14.25 9.48 21.84
CA LEU A 120 -14.25 10.81 21.22
C LEU A 120 -13.62 11.85 22.16
N HIS A 121 -13.97 11.85 23.45
CA HIS A 121 -13.37 12.76 24.43
C HIS A 121 -11.87 12.58 24.55
N ALA A 122 -11.36 11.35 24.49
CA ALA A 122 -9.92 11.07 24.48
C ALA A 122 -9.22 11.68 23.24
N GLN A 123 -9.96 11.94 22.14
CA GLN A 123 -9.48 12.58 20.93
C GLN A 123 -9.80 14.09 20.88
N GLY A 124 -10.36 14.66 21.96
CA GLY A 124 -10.77 16.07 22.01
C GLY A 124 -12.01 16.41 21.18
N LEU A 125 -12.82 15.40 20.82
CA LEU A 125 -14.02 15.57 20.00
C LEU A 125 -15.30 15.50 20.84
N THR A 126 -16.28 16.36 20.54
CA THR A 126 -17.62 16.19 21.05
C THR A 126 -18.42 15.25 20.12
N TYR A 127 -19.52 14.67 20.65
CA TYR A 127 -20.41 13.86 19.82
C TYR A 127 -21.01 14.65 18.65
N GLU A 128 -21.30 15.92 18.85
CA GLU A 128 -21.84 16.82 17.81
C GLU A 128 -20.82 17.08 16.69
N MET A 129 -19.55 17.32 17.06
CA MET A 129 -18.47 17.45 16.09
C MET A 129 -18.29 16.16 15.28
N PHE A 130 -18.29 15.03 15.94
CA PHE A 130 -18.23 13.72 15.30
C PHE A 130 -19.40 13.49 14.34
N ARG A 131 -20.66 13.73 14.79
CA ARG A 131 -21.85 13.57 13.93
C ARG A 131 -21.78 14.49 12.70
N ARG A 132 -21.32 15.71 12.85
CA ARG A 132 -21.11 16.63 11.74
C ARG A 132 -20.06 16.09 10.76
N GLN A 133 -18.94 15.59 11.23
CA GLN A 133 -17.92 14.97 10.37
C GLN A 133 -18.46 13.75 9.62
N GLN A 134 -19.21 12.87 10.28
CA GLN A 134 -19.86 11.73 9.62
C GLN A 134 -20.85 12.20 8.55
N ARG A 135 -21.64 13.22 8.86
CA ARG A 135 -22.57 13.84 7.89
C ARG A 135 -21.83 14.35 6.65
N GLU A 136 -20.77 15.12 6.83
CA GLU A 136 -19.97 15.66 5.73
C GLU A 136 -19.38 14.51 4.88
N GLN A 137 -18.83 13.48 5.48
CA GLN A 137 -18.30 12.31 4.76
C GLN A 137 -19.37 11.57 3.96
N ILE A 138 -20.53 11.35 4.54
CA ILE A 138 -21.64 10.67 3.86
C ILE A 138 -22.16 11.52 2.68
N ILE A 139 -22.26 12.84 2.85
CA ILE A 139 -22.62 13.76 1.76
C ILE A 139 -21.59 13.67 0.62
N ILE A 140 -20.31 13.70 0.93
CA ILE A 140 -19.23 13.61 -0.06
C ILE A 140 -19.31 12.27 -0.80
N GLN A 141 -19.50 11.16 -0.09
CA GLN A 141 -19.66 9.83 -0.70
C GLN A 141 -20.91 9.77 -1.60
N PHE A 142 -22.03 10.30 -1.12
CA PHE A 142 -23.27 10.38 -1.89
C PHE A 142 -23.06 11.18 -3.18
N MET A 143 -22.51 12.39 -3.09
CA MET A 143 -22.26 13.27 -4.23
C MET A 143 -21.27 12.63 -5.22
N ASN A 144 -20.22 11.98 -4.73
CA ASN A 144 -19.30 11.20 -5.56
C ASN A 144 -20.05 10.08 -6.29
N SER A 145 -20.91 9.32 -5.59
CA SER A 145 -21.67 8.23 -6.21
C SER A 145 -22.63 8.72 -7.29
N GLN A 146 -23.24 9.89 -7.09
CA GLN A 146 -24.18 10.47 -8.07
C GLN A 146 -23.48 11.05 -9.30
N ASN A 147 -22.29 11.63 -9.12
CA ASN A 147 -21.61 12.38 -10.19
C ASN A 147 -20.50 11.58 -10.89
N ILE A 148 -19.91 10.56 -10.22
CA ILE A 148 -18.72 9.86 -10.70
C ILE A 148 -18.96 8.35 -10.79
N SER A 149 -19.48 7.76 -9.71
CA SER A 149 -19.44 6.32 -9.47
C SER A 149 -20.79 5.63 -9.64
N ASN A 150 -21.39 5.75 -10.82
CA ASN A 150 -22.25 4.65 -11.18
C ASN A 150 -21.38 3.62 -11.90
N PRO A 151 -20.91 2.52 -11.25
CA PRO A 151 -20.07 1.51 -11.87
C PRO A 151 -20.72 0.92 -13.13
N HIS A 152 -22.06 0.95 -13.20
CA HIS A 152 -22.84 0.51 -14.36
C HIS A 152 -22.87 1.53 -15.52
N LYS A 153 -22.46 2.78 -15.31
CA LYS A 153 -22.41 3.79 -16.36
C LYS A 153 -21.07 3.87 -17.09
N ILE A 154 -19.98 3.36 -16.49
CA ILE A 154 -18.66 3.36 -17.12
C ILE A 154 -18.49 2.06 -17.90
N LEU A 155 -18.93 2.08 -19.14
CA LEU A 155 -18.70 1.00 -20.07
C LEU A 155 -17.29 1.15 -20.68
N ILE A 156 -16.44 0.17 -20.40
CA ILE A 156 -15.15 0.05 -21.06
C ILE A 156 -15.34 -0.81 -22.31
N SER A 157 -15.07 -0.23 -23.47
CA SER A 157 -15.24 -1.00 -24.71
C SER A 157 -14.17 -2.08 -24.83
N PRO A 158 -14.49 -3.24 -25.42
CA PRO A 158 -13.51 -4.30 -25.68
C PRO A 158 -12.27 -3.80 -26.43
N LEU A 159 -12.44 -2.84 -27.36
CA LEU A 159 -11.34 -2.23 -28.08
C LEU A 159 -10.35 -1.50 -27.16
N LYS A 160 -10.83 -0.80 -26.13
CA LYS A 160 -9.95 -0.15 -25.13
C LYS A 160 -9.17 -1.16 -24.30
N ILE A 161 -9.79 -2.29 -23.95
CA ILE A 161 -9.12 -3.39 -23.25
C ILE A 161 -8.01 -3.97 -24.13
N GLU A 162 -8.31 -4.26 -25.38
CA GLU A 162 -7.34 -4.76 -26.35
C GLU A 162 -6.17 -3.77 -26.53
N GLN A 163 -6.45 -2.49 -26.75
CA GLN A 163 -5.43 -1.46 -26.88
C GLN A 163 -4.54 -1.36 -25.64
N TYR A 164 -5.14 -1.41 -24.44
CA TYR A 164 -4.37 -1.39 -23.19
C TYR A 164 -3.45 -2.59 -23.10
N TYR A 165 -3.97 -3.80 -23.35
CA TYR A 165 -3.16 -5.02 -23.36
C TYR A 165 -1.99 -4.93 -24.34
N GLN A 166 -2.23 -4.47 -25.57
CA GLN A 166 -1.17 -4.38 -26.59
C GLN A 166 -0.08 -3.36 -26.22
N THR A 167 -0.46 -2.24 -25.59
CA THR A 167 0.48 -1.18 -25.20
C THR A 167 1.19 -1.42 -23.88
N HIS A 168 0.70 -2.37 -23.05
CA HIS A 168 1.22 -2.65 -21.71
C HIS A 168 1.62 -4.13 -21.53
N LYS A 169 2.03 -4.81 -22.61
CA LYS A 169 2.40 -6.23 -22.56
C LYS A 169 3.47 -6.55 -21.53
N ASP A 170 4.39 -5.60 -21.31
CA ASP A 170 5.47 -5.76 -20.34
C ASP A 170 4.95 -5.85 -18.89
N GLU A 171 3.79 -5.22 -18.57
CA GLU A 171 3.14 -5.34 -17.26
C GLU A 171 2.57 -6.75 -17.01
N PHE A 172 2.33 -7.52 -18.08
CA PHE A 172 1.76 -8.86 -18.03
C PHE A 172 2.78 -9.97 -18.24
N LYS A 173 4.05 -9.60 -18.31
CA LYS A 173 5.13 -10.55 -18.44
C LYS A 173 5.35 -11.27 -17.10
N MET A 174 5.31 -12.58 -17.18
CA MET A 174 5.73 -13.46 -16.10
C MET A 174 7.18 -13.87 -16.35
N GLU A 175 8.04 -13.68 -15.36
CA GLU A 175 9.41 -14.16 -15.44
C GLU A 175 9.46 -15.68 -15.41
N ASP A 176 10.56 -16.24 -15.90
CA ASP A 176 10.80 -17.68 -15.83
C ASP A 176 10.88 -18.12 -14.34
N GLN A 177 10.29 -19.25 -14.05
CA GLN A 177 10.30 -19.86 -12.71
C GLN A 177 10.71 -21.32 -12.81
N ILE A 178 11.38 -21.80 -11.79
CA ILE A 178 11.75 -23.21 -11.62
C ILE A 178 11.23 -23.72 -10.29
N LYS A 179 10.79 -24.97 -10.27
CA LYS A 179 10.54 -25.70 -9.03
C LYS A 179 11.84 -26.31 -8.57
N LEU A 180 12.39 -25.75 -7.49
CA LEU A 180 13.76 -26.00 -7.07
C LEU A 180 13.82 -26.86 -5.82
N ARG A 181 14.72 -27.87 -5.83
CA ARG A 181 15.24 -28.50 -4.63
C ARG A 181 16.69 -28.10 -4.42
N MET A 182 17.10 -27.98 -3.15
CA MET A 182 18.45 -27.55 -2.80
C MET A 182 18.99 -28.32 -1.59
N ILE A 183 20.21 -28.83 -1.72
CA ILE A 183 21.00 -29.34 -0.60
C ILE A 183 22.04 -28.29 -0.26
N VAL A 184 22.14 -27.94 1.02
CA VAL A 184 23.12 -26.99 1.55
C VAL A 184 24.06 -27.73 2.48
N LEU A 185 25.34 -27.76 2.14
CA LEU A 185 26.42 -28.38 2.92
C LEU A 185 27.30 -27.24 3.47
N PRO A 186 27.14 -26.83 4.73
CA PRO A 186 27.89 -25.72 5.29
C PRO A 186 29.38 -26.04 5.43
N LYS A 187 30.22 -25.04 5.20
CA LYS A 187 31.64 -25.09 5.50
C LYS A 187 31.86 -24.55 6.91
N SER A 188 32.43 -25.35 7.77
CA SER A 188 32.90 -24.93 9.10
C SER A 188 34.34 -24.42 9.01
N PRO A 189 34.77 -23.44 9.81
CA PRO A 189 36.19 -23.05 9.90
C PRO A 189 37.12 -24.18 10.26
N GLU A 190 36.60 -25.23 10.93
CA GLU A 190 37.36 -26.43 11.35
C GLU A 190 37.30 -27.54 10.31
N SER A 191 36.46 -27.47 9.30
CA SER A 191 36.34 -28.50 8.26
C SER A 191 37.24 -28.17 7.07
N ASP A 192 37.97 -29.19 6.60
CA ASP A 192 38.68 -29.10 5.32
C ASP A 192 37.66 -28.83 4.19
N PRO A 193 37.77 -27.72 3.45
CA PRO A 193 36.87 -27.42 2.33
C PRO A 193 36.80 -28.54 1.29
N ALA A 194 37.88 -29.28 1.10
CA ALA A 194 37.92 -30.41 0.18
C ALA A 194 37.04 -31.57 0.66
N SER A 195 36.86 -31.75 1.97
CA SER A 195 36.00 -32.79 2.52
C SER A 195 34.52 -32.53 2.26
N VAL A 196 34.05 -31.24 2.36
CA VAL A 196 32.66 -30.85 2.08
C VAL A 196 32.33 -31.03 0.60
N ARG A 197 33.27 -30.69 -0.29
CA ARG A 197 33.14 -30.93 -1.72
C ARG A 197 33.03 -32.43 -2.04
N LYS A 198 33.91 -33.26 -1.47
CA LYS A 198 33.88 -34.74 -1.64
C LYS A 198 32.52 -35.31 -1.19
N LEU A 199 31.99 -34.85 -0.05
CA LEU A 199 30.66 -35.23 0.40
C LEU A 199 29.57 -34.87 -0.64
N GLY A 200 29.62 -33.65 -1.20
CA GLY A 200 28.71 -33.25 -2.28
C GLY A 200 28.82 -34.15 -3.51
N GLU A 201 30.04 -34.51 -3.95
CA GLU A 201 30.28 -35.43 -5.07
C GLU A 201 29.77 -36.85 -4.76
N GLU A 202 29.89 -37.30 -3.51
CA GLU A 202 29.35 -38.59 -3.07
C GLU A 202 27.82 -38.62 -3.08
N ILE A 203 27.17 -37.54 -2.63
CA ILE A 203 25.72 -37.38 -2.70
C ILE A 203 25.24 -37.44 -4.16
N LEU A 204 25.91 -36.71 -5.06
CA LEU A 204 25.53 -36.71 -6.49
C LEU A 204 25.69 -38.10 -7.12
N ARG A 205 26.77 -38.83 -6.80
CA ARG A 205 26.93 -40.22 -7.28
C ARG A 205 25.78 -41.14 -6.84
N LYS A 206 25.25 -40.95 -5.60
CA LYS A 206 24.08 -41.70 -5.14
C LYS A 206 22.81 -41.28 -5.91
N VAL A 207 22.63 -40.00 -6.16
CA VAL A 207 21.51 -39.50 -6.97
C VAL A 207 21.59 -40.06 -8.39
N ASP A 208 22.76 -40.06 -9.01
CA ASP A 208 23.02 -40.66 -10.33
C ASP A 208 22.75 -42.16 -10.37
N SER A 209 22.95 -42.84 -9.24
CA SER A 209 22.63 -44.28 -9.10
C SER A 209 21.15 -44.58 -8.82
N GLY A 210 20.28 -43.51 -8.78
CA GLY A 210 18.83 -43.62 -8.64
C GLY A 210 18.27 -43.36 -7.25
N VAL A 211 19.10 -42.93 -6.27
CA VAL A 211 18.59 -42.50 -4.96
C VAL A 211 17.88 -41.14 -5.12
N PRO A 212 16.67 -40.98 -4.59
CA PRO A 212 15.95 -39.73 -4.72
C PRO A 212 16.72 -38.53 -4.12
N PHE A 213 16.81 -37.41 -4.86
CA PHE A 213 17.46 -36.18 -4.38
C PHE A 213 16.84 -35.68 -3.07
N ALA A 214 15.50 -35.81 -2.91
CA ALA A 214 14.79 -35.42 -1.70
C ALA A 214 15.27 -36.24 -0.46
N GLU A 215 15.57 -37.54 -0.63
CA GLU A 215 16.09 -38.39 0.44
C GLU A 215 17.50 -37.91 0.83
N MET A 216 18.36 -37.66 -0.14
CA MET A 216 19.69 -37.11 0.10
C MET A 216 19.64 -35.74 0.78
N ALA A 217 18.71 -34.91 0.42
CA ALA A 217 18.49 -33.62 1.07
C ALA A 217 18.03 -33.77 2.54
N SER A 218 17.09 -34.68 2.81
CA SER A 218 16.60 -34.93 4.17
C SER A 218 17.68 -35.44 5.11
N VAL A 219 18.64 -36.21 4.60
CA VAL A 219 19.76 -36.76 5.40
C VAL A 219 20.88 -35.75 5.58
N ASN A 220 21.32 -35.10 4.50
CA ASN A 220 22.59 -34.38 4.46
C ASN A 220 22.49 -32.86 4.47
N SER A 221 21.34 -32.28 4.14
CA SER A 221 21.20 -30.83 4.06
C SER A 221 21.10 -30.17 5.44
N SER A 222 21.72 -29.00 5.57
CA SER A 222 21.54 -28.11 6.74
C SER A 222 20.56 -26.96 6.46
N GLY A 223 19.93 -26.92 5.30
CA GLY A 223 18.92 -25.91 4.94
C GLY A 223 17.61 -26.07 5.71
N SER A 224 16.84 -25.00 5.82
CA SER A 224 15.54 -24.95 6.53
C SER A 224 14.53 -25.96 5.99
N GLN A 225 14.57 -26.27 4.67
CA GLN A 225 13.68 -27.24 4.01
C GLN A 225 14.22 -28.68 4.00
N ARG A 226 15.13 -29.01 4.91
CA ARG A 226 15.67 -30.36 5.03
C ARG A 226 14.59 -31.43 5.19
N ALA A 227 13.61 -31.18 6.07
CA ALA A 227 12.52 -32.12 6.34
C ALA A 227 11.60 -32.33 5.14
N GLU A 228 11.52 -31.36 4.24
CA GLU A 228 10.74 -31.38 3.01
C GLU A 228 11.56 -31.86 1.79
N GLY A 229 12.71 -32.54 2.03
CA GLY A 229 13.55 -33.00 0.94
C GLY A 229 14.22 -31.90 0.13
N GLY A 230 14.49 -30.75 0.77
CA GLY A 230 15.11 -29.60 0.16
C GLY A 230 14.20 -28.77 -0.77
N ASP A 231 12.88 -29.01 -0.77
CA ASP A 231 11.92 -28.32 -1.65
C ASP A 231 11.83 -26.84 -1.31
N ARG A 232 12.08 -25.98 -2.31
CA ARG A 232 11.96 -24.51 -2.23
C ARG A 232 10.71 -23.98 -2.92
N GLY A 233 9.90 -24.86 -3.52
CA GLY A 233 8.78 -24.50 -4.33
C GLY A 233 9.18 -23.84 -5.65
N TRP A 234 8.27 -23.05 -6.22
CA TRP A 234 8.53 -22.23 -7.39
C TRP A 234 9.31 -20.99 -7.01
N VAL A 235 10.44 -20.77 -7.66
CA VAL A 235 11.34 -19.64 -7.42
C VAL A 235 11.67 -18.93 -8.74
N ASP A 236 11.84 -17.63 -8.68
CA ASP A 236 12.39 -16.82 -9.76
C ASP A 236 13.91 -16.62 -9.59
N ARG A 237 14.54 -15.94 -10.57
CA ARG A 237 15.99 -15.72 -10.56
C ARG A 237 16.47 -14.89 -9.38
N THR A 238 15.62 -14.02 -8.82
CA THR A 238 15.98 -13.11 -7.72
C THR A 238 16.04 -13.80 -6.37
N TYR A 239 15.43 -14.97 -6.26
CA TYR A 239 15.44 -15.79 -5.05
C TYR A 239 16.83 -16.33 -4.70
N LEU A 240 17.67 -16.57 -5.72
CA LEU A 240 18.99 -17.17 -5.59
C LEU A 240 20.10 -16.14 -5.73
N LYS A 241 21.26 -16.42 -5.12
CA LYS A 241 22.49 -15.70 -5.47
C LYS A 241 22.76 -15.80 -6.98
N PRO A 242 23.32 -14.76 -7.62
CA PRO A 242 23.48 -14.73 -9.08
C PRO A 242 24.15 -15.96 -9.69
N LYS A 243 25.19 -16.51 -9.02
CA LYS A 243 25.89 -17.71 -9.49
C LYS A 243 25.01 -18.96 -9.42
N LEU A 244 24.25 -19.13 -8.32
CA LEU A 244 23.32 -20.25 -8.17
C LEU A 244 22.16 -20.13 -9.17
N ALA A 245 21.62 -18.92 -9.36
CA ALA A 245 20.57 -18.65 -10.34
C ALA A 245 21.00 -19.00 -11.77
N ALA A 246 22.21 -18.57 -12.17
CA ALA A 246 22.74 -18.87 -13.49
C ALA A 246 22.82 -20.38 -13.78
N ILE A 247 23.21 -21.16 -12.78
CA ILE A 247 23.30 -22.62 -12.90
C ILE A 247 21.91 -23.27 -12.84
N ALA A 248 21.06 -22.90 -11.86
CA ALA A 248 19.74 -23.49 -11.67
C ALA A 248 18.85 -23.32 -12.91
N PHE A 249 18.80 -22.10 -13.48
CA PHE A 249 17.98 -21.77 -14.65
C PHE A 249 18.55 -22.29 -15.98
N ALA A 250 19.75 -22.89 -15.98
CA ALA A 250 20.29 -23.61 -17.12
C ALA A 250 19.94 -25.11 -17.10
N LEU A 251 19.45 -25.62 -15.96
CA LEU A 251 19.06 -27.03 -15.81
C LEU A 251 17.68 -27.26 -16.44
N LYS A 252 17.49 -28.45 -17.01
CA LYS A 252 16.16 -28.91 -17.44
C LYS A 252 15.42 -29.59 -16.28
N PRO A 253 14.09 -29.69 -16.33
CA PRO A 253 13.34 -30.51 -15.41
C PRO A 253 13.92 -31.92 -15.26
N GLY A 254 14.06 -32.36 -14.02
CA GLY A 254 14.69 -33.63 -13.67
C GLY A 254 16.22 -33.62 -13.62
N GLN A 255 16.90 -32.54 -13.96
CA GLN A 255 18.35 -32.42 -13.89
C GLN A 255 18.84 -31.81 -12.57
N HIS A 256 19.99 -32.23 -12.11
CA HIS A 256 20.70 -31.61 -10.99
C HIS A 256 22.01 -30.95 -11.45
N SER A 257 22.53 -30.05 -10.62
CA SER A 257 23.83 -29.40 -10.81
C SER A 257 24.97 -30.31 -10.37
N GLY A 258 26.19 -29.94 -10.75
CA GLY A 258 27.38 -30.35 -10.00
C GLY A 258 27.43 -29.71 -8.62
N VAL A 259 28.53 -29.98 -7.88
CA VAL A 259 28.80 -29.28 -6.61
C VAL A 259 29.16 -27.85 -6.89
N ILE A 260 28.37 -26.91 -6.36
CA ILE A 260 28.57 -25.45 -6.50
C ILE A 260 29.22 -24.96 -5.22
N GLU A 261 30.43 -24.49 -5.33
CA GLU A 261 31.18 -23.98 -4.19
C GLU A 261 30.96 -22.47 -4.01
N GLU A 262 30.55 -22.11 -2.79
CA GLU A 262 30.50 -20.72 -2.29
C GLU A 262 31.35 -20.64 -1.00
N PRO A 263 31.71 -19.44 -0.54
CA PRO A 263 32.56 -19.29 0.65
C PRO A 263 31.98 -19.96 1.90
N GLU A 264 30.67 -19.88 2.09
CA GLU A 264 29.96 -20.33 3.29
C GLU A 264 29.48 -21.79 3.22
N ALA A 265 29.26 -22.33 2.00
CA ALA A 265 28.70 -23.68 1.82
C ALA A 265 28.94 -24.22 0.42
N CYS A 266 28.79 -25.54 0.26
CA CYS A 266 28.59 -26.19 -1.03
C CYS A 266 27.08 -26.39 -1.25
N TYR A 267 26.64 -26.14 -2.48
CA TYR A 267 25.23 -26.26 -2.89
C TYR A 267 25.07 -27.31 -3.98
N LEU A 268 24.02 -28.11 -3.87
CA LEU A 268 23.55 -28.99 -4.94
C LEU A 268 22.14 -28.59 -5.26
N LEU A 269 21.83 -28.40 -6.53
CA LEU A 269 20.56 -27.94 -7.01
C LEU A 269 19.92 -29.01 -7.89
N MET A 270 18.61 -29.17 -7.80
CA MET A 270 17.79 -29.97 -8.71
C MET A 270 16.56 -29.22 -9.11
N VAL A 271 16.23 -29.24 -10.38
CA VAL A 271 15.00 -28.64 -10.92
C VAL A 271 13.96 -29.73 -11.13
N ASP A 272 12.88 -29.69 -10.36
CA ASP A 272 11.76 -30.63 -10.52
C ASP A 272 10.92 -30.28 -11.76
N ASP A 273 10.68 -28.96 -11.98
CA ASP A 273 9.88 -28.44 -13.08
C ASP A 273 10.32 -27.02 -13.45
N ALA A 274 9.96 -26.55 -14.63
CA ALA A 274 10.31 -25.21 -15.10
C ALA A 274 9.17 -24.60 -15.93
N THR A 275 8.85 -23.36 -15.64
CA THR A 275 7.91 -22.55 -16.43
C THR A 275 8.70 -21.43 -17.12
N PRO A 276 8.75 -21.41 -18.45
CA PRO A 276 9.45 -20.35 -19.19
C PRO A 276 8.74 -19.01 -18.99
N SER A 277 9.48 -17.92 -19.16
CA SER A 277 8.90 -16.59 -19.19
C SER A 277 7.86 -16.50 -20.31
N HIS A 278 6.71 -15.92 -20.00
CA HIS A 278 5.64 -15.72 -20.96
C HIS A 278 4.86 -14.46 -20.62
N VAL A 279 4.13 -13.94 -21.61
CA VAL A 279 3.16 -12.87 -21.40
C VAL A 279 1.81 -13.53 -21.17
N LYS A 280 1.14 -13.21 -20.05
CA LYS A 280 -0.23 -13.68 -19.77
C LYS A 280 -1.13 -13.36 -20.96
N GLU A 281 -1.97 -14.30 -21.37
CA GLU A 281 -2.92 -14.06 -22.43
C GLU A 281 -3.96 -13.00 -22.03
N MET A 282 -4.47 -12.24 -22.99
CA MET A 282 -5.47 -11.20 -22.74
C MET A 282 -6.69 -11.72 -21.97
N LYS A 283 -7.10 -12.97 -22.20
CA LYS A 283 -8.23 -13.58 -21.49
C LYS A 283 -8.01 -13.71 -19.97
N GLU A 284 -6.76 -13.90 -19.56
CA GLU A 284 -6.39 -14.08 -18.15
C GLU A 284 -6.35 -12.74 -17.39
N VAL A 285 -6.05 -11.65 -18.10
CA VAL A 285 -5.86 -10.32 -17.50
C VAL A 285 -6.98 -9.34 -17.85
N ARG A 286 -7.98 -9.78 -18.61
CA ARG A 286 -9.06 -8.94 -19.11
C ARG A 286 -9.81 -8.20 -18.02
N ASP A 287 -10.19 -8.90 -16.97
CA ASP A 287 -10.98 -8.32 -15.86
C ASP A 287 -10.16 -7.33 -15.04
N ASP A 288 -8.85 -7.59 -14.90
CA ASP A 288 -7.92 -6.68 -14.22
C ASP A 288 -7.70 -5.41 -15.05
N ILE A 289 -7.56 -5.55 -16.36
CA ILE A 289 -7.46 -4.41 -17.29
C ILE A 289 -8.74 -3.59 -17.25
N GLU A 290 -9.91 -4.23 -17.33
CA GLU A 290 -11.19 -3.54 -17.27
C GLU A 290 -11.36 -2.77 -15.97
N ARG A 291 -10.99 -3.37 -14.84
CA ARG A 291 -10.99 -2.72 -13.51
C ARG A 291 -10.05 -1.51 -13.49
N THR A 292 -8.85 -1.67 -14.02
CA THR A 292 -7.84 -0.59 -14.11
C THR A 292 -8.35 0.56 -14.96
N LEU A 293 -8.89 0.28 -16.14
CA LEU A 293 -9.44 1.30 -17.04
C LEU A 293 -10.66 1.99 -16.44
N ARG A 294 -11.52 1.26 -15.76
CA ARG A 294 -12.68 1.80 -15.05
C ARG A 294 -12.25 2.74 -13.93
N ASN A 295 -11.22 2.36 -13.15
CA ASN A 295 -10.67 3.22 -12.11
C ASN A 295 -10.04 4.50 -12.69
N LYS A 296 -9.25 4.38 -13.76
CA LYS A 296 -8.69 5.55 -14.47
C LYS A 296 -9.80 6.50 -14.96
N GLU A 297 -10.87 5.95 -15.52
CA GLU A 297 -12.00 6.75 -15.99
C GLU A 297 -12.80 7.40 -14.84
N ASN A 298 -12.96 6.70 -13.71
CA ASN A 298 -13.56 7.27 -12.49
C ASN A 298 -12.76 8.48 -12.00
N VAL A 299 -11.44 8.36 -11.92
CA VAL A 299 -10.55 9.47 -11.52
C VAL A 299 -10.69 10.64 -12.49
N ARG A 300 -10.69 10.37 -13.80
CA ARG A 300 -10.87 11.40 -14.83
C ARG A 300 -12.22 12.13 -14.71
N LEU A 301 -13.30 11.39 -14.52
CA LEU A 301 -14.64 11.97 -14.38
C LEU A 301 -14.76 12.80 -13.10
N ARG A 302 -14.14 12.32 -12.00
CA ARG A 302 -14.08 13.09 -10.75
C ARG A 302 -13.36 14.41 -10.97
N GLN A 303 -12.18 14.39 -11.60
CA GLN A 303 -11.43 15.61 -11.87
C GLN A 303 -12.22 16.60 -12.69
N LEU A 304 -12.86 16.15 -13.77
CA LEU A 304 -13.71 17.01 -14.59
C LEU A 304 -14.90 17.62 -13.83
N TRP A 305 -15.46 16.85 -12.90
CA TRP A 305 -16.55 17.36 -12.06
C TRP A 305 -16.03 18.39 -11.05
N ILE A 306 -14.95 18.10 -10.35
CA ILE A 306 -14.30 19.04 -9.42
C ILE A 306 -13.87 20.34 -10.14
N ASP A 307 -13.24 20.24 -11.32
CA ASP A 307 -12.86 21.40 -12.11
C ASP A 307 -14.06 22.27 -12.48
N ARG A 308 -15.22 21.66 -12.74
CA ARG A 308 -16.47 22.37 -12.97
C ARG A 308 -16.97 23.10 -11.72
N LEU A 309 -16.84 22.47 -10.53
CA LEU A 309 -17.16 23.10 -9.27
C LEU A 309 -16.22 24.26 -8.97
N LYS A 310 -14.90 24.08 -9.14
CA LYS A 310 -13.88 25.13 -8.96
C LYS A 310 -14.20 26.37 -9.81
N ARG A 311 -14.55 26.19 -11.11
CA ARG A 311 -14.89 27.30 -12.00
C ARG A 311 -16.15 28.10 -11.61
N LYS A 312 -17.03 27.53 -10.80
CA LYS A 312 -18.28 28.16 -10.36
C LYS A 312 -18.20 28.71 -8.93
N SER A 313 -17.06 28.56 -8.29
CA SER A 313 -16.88 28.87 -6.87
C SER A 313 -15.82 29.96 -6.66
N TYR A 314 -15.96 30.70 -5.58
CA TYR A 314 -14.94 31.60 -5.08
C TYR A 314 -13.97 30.80 -4.22
N ILE A 315 -12.67 30.87 -4.54
CA ILE A 315 -11.61 30.23 -3.77
C ILE A 315 -10.50 31.26 -3.57
N ASN A 316 -10.10 31.50 -2.31
CA ASN A 316 -9.02 32.39 -1.96
C ASN A 316 -8.09 31.76 -0.93
N TYR A 317 -6.77 31.75 -1.24
CA TYR A 317 -5.69 31.21 -0.40
C TYR A 317 -5.01 32.37 0.33
N TYR A 318 -4.67 32.21 1.61
CA TYR A 318 -4.08 33.22 2.48
C TYR A 318 -2.67 32.84 2.94
#